data_59022612beac4d171bce6867209c6db7
#
_entry.id   59022612beac4d171bce6867209c6db7
#
_cell.length_a   1.000
_cell.length_b   1.000
_cell.length_c   1.000
_cell.angle_alpha   90.00
_cell.angle_beta   90.00
_cell.angle_gamma   90.00
#
_symmetry.space_group_name_H-M   'P 1'
#
loop_
_entity.id
_entity.type
_entity.pdbx_description
1 polymer ?
#
loop_
_entity_poly.entity_id
_entity_poly.type
_entity_poly.pdbx_seq_one_letter_code
_entity_poly.pdbx_strand_id
1 'polypeptide(L)'
;MSAAALTRRELAAGLAASALPFAYPAEAGALPIGDREVLLGLLALEQRSVVVYEQLARSGKLSGSAAAAASLFGDQERRHVDALTQALRSMGATSVPKPPGPKEPPGGSNELIRLAAEHEMKCIRAYYEAHAKLRSPALLATAAGVMANEAQHLAVLRQLLGRDPSPVAFVTGEG
;
A
#
# COMPACT_ATOMS: atom_id res chain seq x y z
N MET A 1 20.60 -30.78 5.73
CA MET A 1 19.20 -30.76 5.24
C MET A 1 19.10 -29.57 4.31
N SER A 2 18.98 -29.81 3.00
CA SER A 2 18.92 -28.74 1.98
C SER A 2 17.55 -28.10 2.01
N ALA A 3 17.47 -26.81 2.27
CA ALA A 3 16.24 -26.02 2.12
C ALA A 3 15.93 -25.95 0.63
N ALA A 4 14.83 -26.55 0.21
CA ALA A 4 14.36 -26.45 -1.15
C ALA A 4 13.97 -25.00 -1.43
N ALA A 5 14.65 -24.35 -2.37
CA ALA A 5 14.30 -23.02 -2.82
C ALA A 5 12.95 -23.08 -3.53
N LEU A 6 11.96 -22.34 -3.03
CA LEU A 6 10.66 -22.15 -3.67
C LEU A 6 10.86 -21.63 -5.09
N THR A 7 10.22 -22.26 -6.06
CA THR A 7 10.30 -21.85 -7.45
C THR A 7 9.50 -20.56 -7.68
N ARG A 8 9.88 -19.75 -8.69
CA ARG A 8 9.17 -18.53 -9.09
C ARG A 8 7.67 -18.76 -9.37
N ARG A 9 7.27 -19.98 -9.72
CA ARG A 9 5.88 -20.37 -9.95
C ARG A 9 5.09 -20.54 -8.65
N GLU A 10 5.72 -21.01 -7.60
CA GLU A 10 5.08 -21.20 -6.28
C GLU A 10 4.87 -19.87 -5.55
N LEU A 11 5.77 -18.90 -5.74
CA LEU A 11 5.57 -17.52 -5.27
C LEU A 11 4.43 -16.79 -6.01
N ALA A 12 4.26 -17.04 -7.31
CA ALA A 12 3.16 -16.45 -8.09
C ALA A 12 1.78 -17.04 -7.74
N ALA A 13 1.72 -18.30 -7.34
CA ALA A 13 0.45 -18.97 -6.97
C ALA A 13 -0.08 -18.54 -5.59
N GLY A 14 0.79 -18.06 -4.70
CA GLY A 14 0.41 -17.54 -3.36
C GLY A 14 -0.24 -16.16 -3.36
N LEU A 15 -0.18 -15.42 -4.48
CA LEU A 15 -0.76 -14.08 -4.64
C LEU A 15 -2.19 -14.07 -5.18
N ALA A 16 -2.87 -15.23 -5.22
CA ALA A 16 -4.30 -15.28 -5.51
C ALA A 16 -5.05 -14.55 -4.37
N ALA A 17 -5.34 -13.30 -4.61
CA ALA A 17 -6.04 -12.40 -3.70
C ALA A 17 -7.41 -12.97 -3.32
N SER A 18 -7.51 -13.55 -2.15
CA SER A 18 -8.79 -13.67 -1.45
C SER A 18 -9.21 -12.25 -1.06
N ALA A 19 -9.94 -11.59 -1.97
CA ALA A 19 -10.66 -10.36 -1.67
C ALA A 19 -11.80 -10.72 -0.71
N LEU A 20 -11.50 -10.82 0.58
CA LEU A 20 -12.55 -10.74 1.58
C LEU A 20 -13.09 -9.30 1.51
N PRO A 21 -14.41 -9.11 1.29
CA PRO A 21 -15.00 -7.78 1.41
C PRO A 21 -14.80 -7.36 2.87
N PHE A 22 -13.98 -6.33 3.09
CA PHE A 22 -13.89 -5.68 4.39
C PHE A 22 -15.22 -4.95 4.61
N ALA A 23 -16.20 -5.67 5.18
CA ALA A 23 -17.43 -5.06 5.63
C ALA A 23 -17.11 -4.30 6.92
N TYR A 24 -17.10 -2.97 6.85
CA TYR A 24 -17.14 -2.15 8.05
C TYR A 24 -18.40 -2.49 8.84
N PRO A 25 -18.31 -2.94 10.11
CA PRO A 25 -19.48 -3.03 10.93
C PRO A 25 -20.09 -1.63 11.04
N ALA A 26 -21.37 -1.51 10.69
CA ALA A 26 -22.14 -0.27 10.75
C ALA A 26 -22.52 0.06 12.20
N GLU A 27 -21.56 0.07 13.13
CA GLU A 27 -21.78 0.64 14.46
C GLU A 27 -21.44 2.12 14.40
N ALA A 28 -22.47 2.92 14.09
CA ALA A 28 -22.43 4.37 13.98
C ALA A 28 -22.34 5.05 15.37
N GLY A 29 -21.24 4.85 16.06
CA GLY A 29 -20.76 5.83 17.02
C GLY A 29 -20.00 6.92 16.26
N ALA A 30 -20.26 8.20 16.55
CA ALA A 30 -19.49 9.29 15.96
C ALA A 30 -18.00 9.05 16.25
N LEU A 31 -17.21 8.83 15.18
CA LEU A 31 -15.77 8.60 15.31
C LEU A 31 -15.07 9.87 15.82
N PRO A 32 -14.02 9.75 16.64
CA PRO A 32 -13.29 10.91 17.17
C PRO A 32 -12.78 11.84 16.06
N ILE A 33 -12.84 13.15 16.28
CA ILE A 33 -12.37 14.17 15.30
C ILE A 33 -10.92 13.92 14.89
N GLY A 34 -10.07 13.47 15.80
CA GLY A 34 -8.67 13.13 15.51
C GLY A 34 -8.50 11.99 14.51
N ASP A 35 -9.40 11.00 14.48
CA ASP A 35 -9.35 9.90 13.52
C ASP A 35 -9.57 10.39 12.08
N ARG A 36 -10.42 11.41 11.89
CA ARG A 36 -10.68 12.00 10.57
C ARG A 36 -9.43 12.65 9.98
N GLU A 37 -8.68 13.38 10.77
CA GLU A 37 -7.45 14.04 10.31
C GLU A 37 -6.39 13.02 9.93
N VAL A 38 -6.22 11.96 10.72
CA VAL A 38 -5.33 10.85 10.41
C VAL A 38 -5.73 10.19 9.09
N LEU A 39 -7.03 9.88 8.92
CA LEU A 39 -7.53 9.26 7.68
C LEU A 39 -7.33 10.14 6.46
N LEU A 40 -7.49 11.45 6.55
CA LEU A 40 -7.23 12.38 5.44
C LEU A 40 -5.76 12.35 5.02
N GLY A 41 -4.84 12.27 5.98
CA GLY A 41 -3.40 12.12 5.71
C GLY A 41 -3.07 10.80 5.01
N LEU A 42 -3.60 9.69 5.53
CA LEU A 42 -3.45 8.37 4.93
C LEU A 42 -4.06 8.32 3.53
N LEU A 43 -5.28 8.84 3.34
CA LEU A 43 -5.92 8.88 2.02
C LEU A 43 -5.08 9.64 0.98
N ALA A 44 -4.51 10.79 1.35
CA ALA A 44 -3.64 11.55 0.45
C ALA A 44 -2.39 10.75 0.04
N LEU A 45 -1.87 9.92 0.94
CA LEU A 45 -0.73 9.04 0.68
C LEU A 45 -1.11 7.89 -0.27
N GLU A 46 -2.23 7.19 -0.01
CA GLU A 46 -2.73 6.11 -0.88
C GLU A 46 -3.07 6.61 -2.29
N GLN A 47 -3.68 7.79 -2.39
CA GLN A 47 -3.92 8.42 -3.69
C GLN A 47 -2.63 8.68 -4.46
N ARG A 48 -1.54 9.02 -3.76
CA ARG A 48 -0.21 9.14 -4.36
C ARG A 48 0.34 7.78 -4.78
N SER A 49 0.12 6.72 -3.99
CA SER A 49 0.50 5.34 -4.33
C SER A 49 -0.15 4.90 -5.63
N VAL A 50 -1.45 5.14 -5.80
CA VAL A 50 -2.16 4.88 -7.08
C VAL A 50 -1.45 5.57 -8.24
N VAL A 51 -1.11 6.87 -8.09
CA VAL A 51 -0.42 7.63 -9.14
C VAL A 51 0.96 7.04 -9.44
N VAL A 52 1.73 6.67 -8.42
CA VAL A 52 3.06 6.03 -8.58
C VAL A 52 2.93 4.75 -9.39
N TYR A 53 2.06 3.84 -9.02
CA TYR A 53 1.93 2.56 -9.72
C TYR A 53 1.32 2.70 -11.11
N GLU A 54 0.41 3.63 -11.34
CA GLU A 54 -0.07 3.96 -12.69
C GLU A 54 1.05 4.47 -13.59
N GLN A 55 1.93 5.30 -13.07
CA GLN A 55 3.10 5.78 -13.80
C GLN A 55 4.06 4.63 -14.14
N LEU A 56 4.33 3.76 -13.17
CA LEU A 56 5.17 2.58 -13.38
C LEU A 56 4.59 1.69 -14.47
N ALA A 57 3.31 1.36 -14.39
CA ALA A 57 2.63 0.50 -15.36
C ALA A 57 2.61 1.11 -16.78
N ARG A 58 2.45 2.43 -16.90
CA ARG A 58 2.39 3.15 -18.19
C ARG A 58 3.76 3.53 -18.76
N SER A 59 4.83 3.42 -17.99
CA SER A 59 6.16 3.88 -18.39
C SER A 59 6.75 3.14 -19.60
N GLY A 60 6.27 1.93 -19.89
CA GLY A 60 6.87 1.03 -20.89
C GLY A 60 8.28 0.51 -20.53
N LYS A 61 8.79 0.90 -19.33
CA LYS A 61 10.15 0.58 -18.87
C LYS A 61 10.20 -0.71 -18.05
N LEU A 62 9.06 -1.20 -17.57
CA LEU A 62 8.96 -2.44 -16.80
C LEU A 62 8.53 -3.61 -17.70
N SER A 63 9.03 -4.80 -17.39
CA SER A 63 8.66 -6.04 -18.09
C SER A 63 8.57 -7.21 -17.11
N GLY A 64 7.98 -8.33 -17.57
CA GLY A 64 7.89 -9.56 -16.77
C GLY A 64 7.26 -9.35 -15.39
N SER A 65 7.92 -9.86 -14.34
CA SER A 65 7.43 -9.80 -12.96
C SER A 65 7.30 -8.37 -12.42
N ALA A 66 8.16 -7.44 -12.86
CA ALA A 66 8.09 -6.05 -12.43
C ALA A 66 6.84 -5.33 -12.97
N ALA A 67 6.49 -5.57 -14.24
CA ALA A 67 5.27 -5.01 -14.82
C ALA A 67 4.01 -5.61 -14.17
N ALA A 68 4.01 -6.92 -13.92
CA ALA A 68 2.92 -7.61 -13.24
C ALA A 68 2.72 -7.09 -11.81
N ALA A 69 3.82 -6.89 -11.06
CA ALA A 69 3.78 -6.32 -9.72
C ALA A 69 3.21 -4.88 -9.73
N ALA A 70 3.68 -4.03 -10.64
CA ALA A 70 3.20 -2.65 -10.74
C ALA A 70 1.68 -2.58 -11.01
N SER A 71 1.16 -3.47 -11.87
CA SER A 71 -0.28 -3.54 -12.14
C SER A 71 -1.06 -4.02 -10.92
N LEU A 72 -0.62 -5.12 -10.29
CA LEU A 72 -1.26 -5.71 -9.11
C LEU A 72 -1.29 -4.71 -7.95
N PHE A 73 -0.17 -4.08 -7.64
CA PHE A 73 -0.07 -3.12 -6.53
C PHE A 73 -0.96 -1.91 -6.81
N GLY A 74 -0.96 -1.37 -8.03
CA GLY A 74 -1.87 -0.28 -8.38
C GLY A 74 -3.35 -0.62 -8.19
N ASP A 75 -3.78 -1.89 -8.38
CA ASP A 75 -5.12 -2.35 -8.07
C ASP A 75 -5.38 -2.44 -6.56
N GLN A 76 -4.38 -2.82 -5.78
CA GLN A 76 -4.47 -2.90 -4.32
C GLN A 76 -4.53 -1.50 -3.71
N GLU A 77 -3.70 -0.55 -4.19
CA GLU A 77 -3.74 0.85 -3.76
C GLU A 77 -5.12 1.51 -4.01
N ARG A 78 -5.75 1.22 -5.14
CA ARG A 78 -7.12 1.70 -5.39
C ARG A 78 -8.12 1.18 -4.35
N ARG A 79 -7.96 -0.05 -3.88
CA ARG A 79 -8.81 -0.61 -2.81
C ARG A 79 -8.52 0.03 -1.45
N HIS A 80 -7.26 0.39 -1.16
CA HIS A 80 -6.92 1.17 0.04
C HIS A 80 -7.59 2.54 0.00
N VAL A 81 -7.51 3.25 -1.13
CA VAL A 81 -8.21 4.53 -1.35
C VAL A 81 -9.71 4.39 -1.13
N ASP A 82 -10.33 3.34 -1.68
CA ASP A 82 -11.77 3.10 -1.54
C ASP A 82 -12.15 2.85 -0.07
N ALA A 83 -11.37 2.04 0.66
CA ALA A 83 -11.61 1.75 2.07
C ALA A 83 -11.53 3.02 2.94
N LEU A 84 -10.48 3.83 2.76
CA LEU A 84 -10.32 5.09 3.51
C LEU A 84 -11.38 6.13 3.13
N THR A 85 -11.75 6.19 1.85
CA THR A 85 -12.83 7.06 1.37
C THR A 85 -14.17 6.68 1.99
N GLN A 86 -14.48 5.38 2.06
CA GLN A 86 -15.69 4.89 2.71
C GLN A 86 -15.71 5.21 4.21
N ALA A 87 -14.57 5.04 4.90
CA ALA A 87 -14.43 5.41 6.29
C ALA A 87 -14.69 6.92 6.51
N LEU A 88 -14.10 7.77 5.69
CA LEU A 88 -14.31 9.23 5.76
C LEU A 88 -15.77 9.62 5.48
N ARG A 89 -16.44 8.97 4.52
CA ARG A 89 -17.86 9.19 4.24
C ARG A 89 -18.74 8.79 5.42
N SER A 90 -18.45 7.68 6.09
CA SER A 90 -19.18 7.28 7.31
C SER A 90 -19.02 8.29 8.45
N MET A 91 -17.95 9.10 8.42
CA MET A 91 -17.71 10.23 9.33
C MET A 91 -18.34 11.56 8.84
N GLY A 92 -19.18 11.52 7.81
CA GLY A 92 -19.87 12.69 7.28
C GLY A 92 -19.05 13.54 6.30
N ALA A 93 -17.94 13.01 5.74
CA ALA A 93 -17.21 13.74 4.72
C ALA A 93 -18.03 13.78 3.41
N THR A 94 -18.33 14.99 2.93
CA THR A 94 -19.07 15.22 1.67
C THR A 94 -18.16 15.26 0.45
N SER A 95 -16.86 15.51 0.65
CA SER A 95 -15.84 15.50 -0.39
C SER A 95 -14.53 14.94 0.16
N VAL A 96 -13.73 14.34 -0.72
CA VAL A 96 -12.36 13.92 -0.43
C VAL A 96 -11.41 14.58 -1.41
N PRO A 97 -10.17 14.92 -1.00
CA PRO A 97 -9.17 15.48 -1.90
C PRO A 97 -8.90 14.57 -3.10
N LYS A 98 -8.60 15.15 -4.24
CA LYS A 98 -8.14 14.42 -5.41
C LYS A 98 -6.61 14.36 -5.43
N PRO A 99 -6.01 13.26 -5.92
CA PRO A 99 -4.57 13.16 -6.04
C PRO A 99 -4.03 14.19 -7.04
N PRO A 100 -2.76 14.59 -6.92
CA PRO A 100 -2.08 15.33 -7.97
C PRO A 100 -2.01 14.46 -9.24
N GLY A 101 -2.08 15.09 -10.41
CA GLY A 101 -1.96 14.39 -11.67
C GLY A 101 -0.60 13.68 -11.80
N PRO A 102 -0.53 12.62 -12.64
CA PRO A 102 0.70 11.88 -12.87
C PRO A 102 1.76 12.77 -13.55
N LYS A 103 3.02 12.61 -13.14
CA LYS A 103 4.19 13.17 -13.82
C LYS A 103 5.01 12.03 -14.41
N GLU A 104 5.67 12.26 -15.55
CA GLU A 104 6.52 11.23 -16.11
C GLU A 104 7.67 10.88 -15.13
N PRO A 105 7.82 9.60 -14.74
CA PRO A 105 8.84 9.23 -13.78
C PRO A 105 10.22 9.22 -14.44
N PRO A 106 11.27 9.70 -13.76
CA PRO A 106 12.63 9.68 -14.26
C PRO A 106 13.20 8.26 -14.26
N GLY A 107 14.28 8.07 -15.05
CA GLY A 107 15.13 6.89 -14.95
C GLY A 107 14.68 5.65 -15.71
N GLY A 108 15.43 4.57 -15.50
CA GLY A 108 15.18 3.24 -16.06
C GLY A 108 14.42 2.34 -15.07
N SER A 109 14.25 1.06 -15.44
CA SER A 109 13.47 0.06 -14.65
C SER A 109 13.89 0.00 -13.17
N ASN A 110 15.18 -0.18 -12.89
CA ASN A 110 15.66 -0.29 -11.51
C ASN A 110 15.42 0.98 -10.68
N GLU A 111 15.57 2.14 -11.31
CA GLU A 111 15.30 3.43 -10.67
C GLU A 111 13.81 3.55 -10.28
N LEU A 112 12.92 3.15 -11.19
CA LEU A 112 11.48 3.15 -10.94
C LEU A 112 11.10 2.23 -9.78
N ILE A 113 11.64 1.00 -9.76
CA ILE A 113 11.40 0.04 -8.69
C ILE A 113 11.95 0.58 -7.35
N ARG A 114 13.12 1.24 -7.36
CA ARG A 114 13.69 1.86 -6.16
C ARG A 114 12.81 2.98 -5.62
N LEU A 115 12.32 3.85 -6.49
CA LEU A 115 11.40 4.94 -6.09
C LEU A 115 10.09 4.41 -5.52
N ALA A 116 9.55 3.32 -6.10
CA ALA A 116 8.40 2.65 -5.54
C ALA A 116 8.70 2.08 -4.15
N ALA A 117 9.82 1.38 -3.96
CA ALA A 117 10.20 0.84 -2.66
C ALA A 117 10.38 1.93 -1.58
N GLU A 118 10.94 3.08 -1.94
CA GLU A 118 11.04 4.24 -1.06
C GLU A 118 9.66 4.84 -0.71
N HIS A 119 8.72 4.77 -1.65
CA HIS A 119 7.35 5.19 -1.41
C HIS A 119 6.64 4.24 -0.44
N GLU A 120 6.77 2.91 -0.62
CA GLU A 120 6.22 1.92 0.32
C GLU A 120 6.75 2.09 1.74
N MET A 121 8.03 2.39 1.89
CA MET A 121 8.60 2.68 3.22
C MET A 121 7.91 3.88 3.88
N LYS A 122 7.57 4.93 3.11
CA LYS A 122 6.82 6.08 3.62
C LYS A 122 5.39 5.71 4.01
N CYS A 123 4.73 4.84 3.22
CA CYS A 123 3.40 4.34 3.52
C CYS A 123 3.41 3.53 4.83
N ILE A 124 4.29 2.56 4.96
CA ILE A 124 4.46 1.77 6.18
C ILE A 124 4.66 2.68 7.40
N ARG A 125 5.57 3.65 7.31
CA ARG A 125 5.82 4.60 8.39
C ARG A 125 4.58 5.39 8.78
N ALA A 126 3.84 5.91 7.80
CA ALA A 126 2.62 6.68 8.06
C ALA A 126 1.56 5.84 8.77
N TYR A 127 1.37 4.58 8.36
CA TYR A 127 0.46 3.66 9.02
C TYR A 127 0.95 3.26 10.42
N TYR A 128 2.24 3.03 10.59
CA TYR A 128 2.83 2.76 11.90
C TYR A 128 2.58 3.91 12.89
N GLU A 129 2.79 5.16 12.45
CA GLU A 129 2.50 6.36 13.25
C GLU A 129 0.99 6.56 13.48
N ALA A 130 0.15 6.19 12.51
CA ALA A 130 -1.30 6.29 12.64
C ALA A 130 -1.85 5.38 13.74
N HIS A 131 -1.25 4.21 13.98
CA HIS A 131 -1.67 3.30 15.06
C HIS A 131 -1.60 3.94 16.45
N ALA A 132 -0.67 4.86 16.68
CA ALA A 132 -0.60 5.59 17.95
C ALA A 132 -1.65 6.70 18.09
N LYS A 133 -2.30 7.10 17.00
CA LYS A 133 -3.22 8.25 16.94
C LYS A 133 -4.68 7.82 16.77
N LEU A 134 -4.93 6.74 16.03
CA LEU A 134 -6.28 6.21 15.80
C LEU A 134 -6.88 5.63 17.09
N ARG A 135 -8.15 5.90 17.30
CA ARG A 135 -8.91 5.46 18.49
C ARG A 135 -9.99 4.44 18.17
N SER A 136 -10.52 4.46 16.94
CA SER A 136 -11.52 3.48 16.50
C SER A 136 -10.88 2.12 16.26
N PRO A 137 -11.35 1.03 16.92
CA PRO A 137 -10.86 -0.32 16.69
C PRO A 137 -11.00 -0.77 15.23
N ALA A 138 -12.08 -0.37 14.55
CA ALA A 138 -12.29 -0.69 13.15
C ALA A 138 -11.26 -0.01 12.24
N LEU A 139 -10.90 1.26 12.52
CA LEU A 139 -9.87 1.97 11.78
C LEU A 139 -8.48 1.41 12.06
N LEU A 140 -8.20 1.01 13.31
CA LEU A 140 -6.96 0.33 13.66
C LEU A 140 -6.81 -0.99 12.90
N ALA A 141 -7.87 -1.80 12.81
CA ALA A 141 -7.85 -3.04 12.05
C ALA A 141 -7.60 -2.80 10.56
N THR A 142 -8.25 -1.77 9.97
CA THR A 142 -8.02 -1.38 8.57
C THR A 142 -6.58 -0.93 8.36
N ALA A 143 -6.08 -0.03 9.20
CA ALA A 143 -4.71 0.48 9.12
C ALA A 143 -3.67 -0.65 9.24
N ALA A 144 -3.90 -1.62 10.13
CA ALA A 144 -3.03 -2.79 10.26
C ALA A 144 -3.04 -3.65 8.99
N GLY A 145 -4.22 -3.87 8.40
CA GLY A 145 -4.35 -4.63 7.15
C GLY A 145 -3.64 -3.97 5.98
N VAL A 146 -3.79 -2.65 5.82
CA VAL A 146 -3.09 -1.89 4.78
C VAL A 146 -1.58 -1.93 5.03
N MET A 147 -1.12 -1.61 6.24
CA MET A 147 0.32 -1.64 6.56
C MET A 147 0.97 -2.99 6.27
N ALA A 148 0.26 -4.10 6.54
CA ALA A 148 0.74 -5.43 6.23
C ALA A 148 0.87 -5.66 4.71
N ASN A 149 -0.04 -5.09 3.90
CA ASN A 149 0.04 -5.16 2.45
C ASN A 149 1.19 -4.31 1.89
N GLU A 150 1.40 -3.10 2.41
CA GLU A 150 2.56 -2.26 2.05
C GLU A 150 3.90 -2.95 2.33
N ALA A 151 3.99 -3.69 3.45
CA ALA A 151 5.18 -4.47 3.75
C ALA A 151 5.40 -5.62 2.74
N GLN A 152 4.33 -6.22 2.21
CA GLN A 152 4.43 -7.22 1.13
C GLN A 152 4.87 -6.58 -0.19
N HIS A 153 4.33 -5.41 -0.55
CA HIS A 153 4.79 -4.65 -1.71
C HIS A 153 6.29 -4.36 -1.62
N LEU A 154 6.74 -3.82 -0.48
CA LEU A 154 8.14 -3.53 -0.23
C LEU A 154 9.03 -4.77 -0.36
N ALA A 155 8.61 -5.92 0.18
CA ALA A 155 9.35 -7.17 0.08
C ALA A 155 9.52 -7.62 -1.39
N VAL A 156 8.46 -7.54 -2.19
CA VAL A 156 8.50 -7.88 -3.61
C VAL A 156 9.40 -6.90 -4.39
N LEU A 157 9.30 -5.60 -4.12
CA LEU A 157 10.14 -4.59 -4.77
C LEU A 157 11.63 -4.77 -4.43
N ARG A 158 11.96 -5.10 -3.17
CA ARG A 158 13.32 -5.46 -2.77
C ARG A 158 13.83 -6.68 -3.54
N GLN A 159 13.00 -7.72 -3.65
CA GLN A 159 13.35 -8.91 -4.43
C GLN A 159 13.59 -8.60 -5.91
N LEU A 160 12.78 -7.74 -6.53
CA LEU A 160 12.97 -7.29 -7.91
C LEU A 160 14.28 -6.51 -8.09
N LEU A 161 14.77 -5.85 -7.05
CA LEU A 161 16.07 -5.17 -7.00
C LEU A 161 17.23 -6.12 -6.65
N GLY A 162 17.00 -7.42 -6.46
CA GLY A 162 18.00 -8.38 -6.04
C GLY A 162 18.46 -8.22 -4.58
N ARG A 163 17.64 -7.57 -3.74
CA ARG A 163 17.89 -7.35 -2.32
C ARG A 163 17.16 -8.39 -1.46
N ASP A 164 17.58 -8.52 -0.20
CA ASP A 164 16.85 -9.31 0.79
C ASP A 164 15.42 -8.73 0.96
N PRO A 165 14.37 -9.53 0.75
CA PRO A 165 12.99 -9.07 0.90
C PRO A 165 12.61 -8.75 2.34
N SER A 166 13.26 -9.39 3.33
CA SER A 166 12.94 -9.26 4.76
C SER A 166 14.20 -9.08 5.61
N PRO A 167 14.93 -7.97 5.48
CA PRO A 167 16.23 -7.78 6.13
C PRO A 167 16.13 -7.46 7.62
N VAL A 168 14.93 -7.13 8.12
CA VAL A 168 14.69 -6.70 9.51
C VAL A 168 13.54 -7.46 10.14
N ALA A 169 13.59 -7.60 11.48
CA ALA A 169 12.52 -8.28 12.22
C ALA A 169 11.28 -7.40 12.44
N PHE A 170 11.43 -6.09 12.42
CA PHE A 170 10.35 -5.12 12.61
C PHE A 170 10.31 -4.14 11.46
N VAL A 171 9.19 -4.07 10.77
CA VAL A 171 8.99 -3.18 9.61
C VAL A 171 8.24 -1.94 10.07
N THR A 172 8.98 -0.84 10.28
CA THR A 172 8.45 0.45 10.77
C THR A 172 8.46 1.55 9.71
N GLY A 173 9.00 1.25 8.52
CA GLY A 173 9.22 2.25 7.47
C GLY A 173 10.48 3.10 7.70
N GLU A 174 11.31 2.75 8.67
CA GLU A 174 12.65 3.29 8.84
C GLU A 174 13.64 2.38 8.11
N GLY A 175 14.49 2.96 7.27
CA GLY A 175 15.46 2.24 6.44
C GLY A 175 16.76 1.96 7.17
#